data_a478e4150beddb369b1d7ad2214b0f07
#
_entry.id   a478e4150beddb369b1d7ad2214b0f07
#
_cell.length_a   1.000
_cell.length_b   1.000
_cell.length_c   1.000
_cell.angle_alpha   90.00
_cell.angle_beta   90.00
_cell.angle_gamma   90.00
#
_symmetry.space_group_name_H-M   'P 1'
#
loop_
_entity.id
_entity.type
_entity.pdbx_description
1 polymer ?
#
loop_
_entity_poly.entity_id
_entity_poly.type
_entity_poly.pdbx_seq_one_letter_code
_entity_poly.pdbx_strand_id
1 'polypeptide(L)'
;AAFLGTILYAVGFVEGVVVPRSVDSGGPVAPVTTAALVDVALLALFAVQHSVMARRGFKERWTRLVPRPIERSTYVLLSSACLVLLFLLWHPIPRVVWSVESAAGRVALVLLSALGWLVALFSTFLINHFELFGLHQVSRGTGQTEPSRFRTPVLYKFVRHPI
;
A
#
# COMPACT_ATOMS: atom_id res chain seq x y z
N ALA A 1 -5.88 12.74 -1.46
CA ALA A 1 -5.04 13.18 -0.32
C ALA A 1 -4.71 12.01 0.63
N ALA A 2 -5.72 11.27 1.17
CA ALA A 2 -5.50 10.20 2.16
C ALA A 2 -4.48 9.13 1.70
N PHE A 3 -4.67 8.57 0.52
CA PHE A 3 -3.76 7.56 -0.04
C PHE A 3 -2.31 8.04 -0.12
N LEU A 4 -2.07 9.24 -0.65
CA LEU A 4 -0.71 9.77 -0.77
C LEU A 4 -0.05 9.92 0.61
N GLY A 5 -0.78 10.46 1.59
CA GLY A 5 -0.29 10.54 2.96
C GLY A 5 0.03 9.16 3.56
N THR A 6 -0.82 8.17 3.31
CA THR A 6 -0.61 6.79 3.78
C THR A 6 0.64 6.16 3.16
N ILE A 7 0.88 6.33 1.85
CA ILE A 7 2.07 5.80 1.18
C ILE A 7 3.34 6.50 1.65
N LEU A 8 3.32 7.82 1.79
CA LEU A 8 4.48 8.55 2.33
C LEU A 8 4.80 8.13 3.76
N TYR A 9 3.76 7.94 4.58
CA TYR A 9 3.94 7.42 5.93
C TYR A 9 4.48 5.98 5.91
N ALA A 10 4.01 5.12 4.98
CA ALA A 10 4.51 3.74 4.83
C ALA A 10 6.00 3.70 4.53
N VAL A 11 6.50 4.59 3.65
CA VAL A 11 7.94 4.73 3.41
C VAL A 11 8.68 5.06 4.71
N GLY A 12 8.25 6.10 5.42
CA GLY A 12 8.86 6.49 6.71
C GLY A 12 8.77 5.38 7.76
N PHE A 13 7.64 4.65 7.80
CA PHE A 13 7.41 3.56 8.73
C PHE A 13 8.36 2.37 8.49
N VAL A 14 8.57 1.98 7.24
CA VAL A 14 9.47 0.88 6.87
C VAL A 14 10.94 1.29 7.04
N GLU A 15 11.30 2.49 6.59
CA GLU A 15 12.69 2.99 6.66
C GLU A 15 13.09 3.51 8.05
N GLY A 16 12.16 3.65 8.97
CA GLY A 16 12.42 4.18 10.31
C GLY A 16 12.81 5.66 10.35
N VAL A 17 12.34 6.46 9.38
CA VAL A 17 12.72 7.87 9.23
C VAL A 17 11.52 8.80 9.19
N VAL A 18 11.66 10.00 9.74
CA VAL A 18 10.69 11.12 9.63
C VAL A 18 9.34 10.90 10.33
N VAL A 19 8.98 9.67 10.70
CA VAL A 19 7.70 9.35 11.34
C VAL A 19 7.87 8.96 12.81
N PRO A 20 6.89 9.24 13.69
CA PRO A 20 7.00 8.93 15.11
C PRO A 20 6.92 7.44 15.43
N ARG A 21 6.42 6.62 14.50
CA ARG A 21 6.32 5.16 14.63
C ARG A 21 6.89 4.49 13.41
N SER A 22 7.65 3.42 13.64
CA SER A 22 8.26 2.60 12.59
C SER A 22 8.10 1.12 12.90
N VAL A 23 8.55 0.26 12.00
CA VAL A 23 8.61 -1.20 12.23
C VAL A 23 9.40 -1.52 13.50
N ASP A 24 10.45 -0.73 13.81
CA ASP A 24 11.37 -1.00 14.90
C ASP A 24 11.09 -0.19 16.17
N SER A 25 10.23 0.83 16.12
CA SER A 25 10.08 1.78 17.25
C SER A 25 8.73 2.48 17.32
N GLY A 26 8.44 3.07 18.48
CA GLY A 26 7.32 4.00 18.69
C GLY A 26 5.96 3.34 18.91
N GLY A 27 5.86 2.02 18.89
CA GLY A 27 4.62 1.28 19.13
C GLY A 27 4.47 0.80 20.59
N PRO A 28 3.34 0.14 20.91
CA PRO A 28 3.11 -0.50 22.20
C PRO A 28 4.14 -1.58 22.48
N VAL A 29 4.56 -1.72 23.74
CA VAL A 29 5.47 -2.79 24.17
C VAL A 29 4.66 -3.99 24.62
N ALA A 30 4.96 -5.16 24.09
CA ALA A 30 4.30 -6.42 24.44
C ALA A 30 5.32 -7.60 24.41
N PRO A 31 4.98 -8.74 25.03
CA PRO A 31 5.76 -9.97 24.81
C PRO A 31 5.88 -10.30 23.32
N VAL A 32 7.03 -10.82 22.90
CA VAL A 32 7.34 -11.10 21.47
C VAL A 32 6.25 -11.91 20.78
N THR A 33 5.70 -12.91 21.46
CA THR A 33 4.60 -13.73 20.91
C THR A 33 3.34 -12.92 20.67
N THR A 34 2.97 -12.05 21.61
CA THR A 34 1.80 -11.16 21.46
C THR A 34 2.04 -10.16 20.34
N ALA A 35 3.21 -9.51 20.31
CA ALA A 35 3.60 -8.60 19.25
C ALA A 35 3.48 -9.26 17.88
N ALA A 36 4.11 -10.42 17.71
CA ALA A 36 4.07 -11.16 16.45
C ALA A 36 2.64 -11.55 16.03
N LEU A 37 1.80 -11.99 16.96
CA LEU A 37 0.40 -12.34 16.66
C LEU A 37 -0.41 -11.13 16.21
N VAL A 38 -0.26 -10.00 16.90
CA VAL A 38 -0.96 -8.75 16.53
C VAL A 38 -0.48 -8.26 15.17
N ASP A 39 0.82 -8.23 14.94
CA ASP A 39 1.39 -7.72 13.69
C ASP A 39 1.01 -8.60 12.50
N VAL A 40 1.05 -9.93 12.65
CA VAL A 40 0.55 -10.86 11.64
C VAL A 40 -0.94 -10.68 11.39
N ALA A 41 -1.75 -10.46 12.42
CA ALA A 41 -3.18 -10.22 12.28
C ALA A 41 -3.45 -8.90 11.52
N LEU A 42 -2.69 -7.83 11.78
CA LEU A 42 -2.79 -6.55 11.07
C LEU A 42 -2.38 -6.68 9.61
N LEU A 43 -1.29 -7.38 9.33
CA LEU A 43 -0.86 -7.69 7.96
C LEU A 43 -1.90 -8.53 7.22
N ALA A 44 -2.44 -9.55 7.88
CA ALA A 44 -3.48 -10.40 7.31
C ALA A 44 -4.77 -9.60 7.03
N LEU A 45 -5.18 -8.72 7.94
CA LEU A 45 -6.33 -7.83 7.74
C LEU A 45 -6.16 -6.98 6.48
N PHE A 46 -5.01 -6.32 6.33
CA PHE A 46 -4.73 -5.53 5.14
C PHE A 46 -4.69 -6.41 3.88
N ALA A 47 -3.96 -7.53 3.91
CA ALA A 47 -3.79 -8.41 2.75
C ALA A 47 -5.13 -9.02 2.29
N VAL A 48 -5.97 -9.45 3.22
CA VAL A 48 -7.30 -10.01 2.92
C VAL A 48 -8.21 -8.94 2.38
N GLN A 49 -8.34 -7.78 3.06
CA GLN A 49 -9.17 -6.67 2.61
C GLN A 49 -8.77 -6.23 1.19
N HIS A 50 -7.48 -5.98 0.98
CA HIS A 50 -6.94 -5.52 -0.28
C HIS A 50 -7.17 -6.54 -1.41
N SER A 51 -6.84 -7.81 -1.17
CA SER A 51 -6.97 -8.88 -2.17
C SER A 51 -8.42 -9.24 -2.48
N VAL A 52 -9.28 -9.29 -1.47
CA VAL A 52 -10.70 -9.67 -1.66
C VAL A 52 -11.43 -8.57 -2.43
N MET A 53 -11.27 -7.31 -2.03
CA MET A 53 -11.94 -6.20 -2.71
C MET A 53 -11.43 -5.95 -4.13
N ALA A 54 -10.21 -6.38 -4.45
CA ALA A 54 -9.68 -6.30 -5.83
C ALA A 54 -10.34 -7.31 -6.77
N ARG A 55 -10.93 -8.41 -6.24
CA ARG A 55 -11.51 -9.48 -7.06
C ARG A 55 -12.79 -9.06 -7.78
N ARG A 56 -12.94 -9.49 -9.03
CA ARG A 56 -14.11 -9.19 -9.86
C ARG A 56 -15.43 -9.62 -9.21
N GLY A 57 -15.51 -10.83 -8.69
CA GLY A 57 -16.72 -11.33 -8.03
C GLY A 57 -17.13 -10.56 -6.79
N PHE A 58 -16.17 -9.99 -6.03
CA PHE A 58 -16.46 -9.09 -4.92
C PHE A 58 -17.01 -7.76 -5.46
N LYS A 59 -16.37 -7.16 -6.46
CA LYS A 59 -16.80 -5.89 -7.07
C LYS A 59 -18.22 -5.95 -7.61
N GLU A 60 -18.59 -7.05 -8.27
CA GLU A 60 -19.95 -7.27 -8.79
C GLU A 60 -21.02 -7.28 -7.68
N ARG A 61 -20.69 -7.83 -6.50
CA ARG A 61 -21.60 -7.81 -5.33
C ARG A 61 -21.58 -6.45 -4.65
N TRP A 62 -20.41 -5.88 -4.47
CA TRP A 62 -20.19 -4.60 -3.80
C TRP A 62 -20.87 -3.45 -4.51
N THR A 63 -20.86 -3.43 -5.84
CA THR A 63 -21.53 -2.40 -6.65
C THR A 63 -23.05 -2.45 -6.65
N ARG A 64 -23.64 -3.44 -5.98
CA ARG A 64 -25.09 -3.42 -5.68
C ARG A 64 -25.42 -2.50 -4.50
N LEU A 65 -24.47 -2.28 -3.60
CA LEU A 65 -24.62 -1.44 -2.40
C LEU A 65 -23.95 -0.07 -2.58
N VAL A 66 -22.81 -0.06 -3.24
CA VAL A 66 -21.98 1.15 -3.46
C VAL A 66 -22.04 1.52 -4.94
N PRO A 67 -22.44 2.74 -5.29
CA PRO A 67 -22.48 3.20 -6.67
C PRO A 67 -21.13 3.03 -7.39
N ARG A 68 -21.17 2.56 -8.64
CA ARG A 68 -19.96 2.32 -9.45
C ARG A 68 -18.96 3.49 -9.48
N PRO A 69 -19.37 4.76 -9.56
CA PRO A 69 -18.43 5.88 -9.59
C PRO A 69 -17.55 6.02 -8.35
N ILE A 70 -18.01 5.54 -7.17
CA ILE A 70 -17.29 5.66 -5.90
C ILE A 70 -16.70 4.33 -5.41
N GLU A 71 -16.94 3.22 -6.13
CA GLU A 71 -16.44 1.88 -5.77
C GLU A 71 -14.93 1.89 -5.55
N ARG A 72 -14.19 2.44 -6.51
CA ARG A 72 -12.73 2.48 -6.47
C ARG A 72 -12.20 3.39 -5.36
N SER A 73 -12.83 4.53 -5.17
CA SER A 73 -12.47 5.44 -4.06
C SER A 73 -12.71 4.81 -2.70
N THR A 74 -13.79 4.05 -2.55
CA THR A 74 -14.10 3.30 -1.33
C THR A 74 -13.07 2.21 -1.06
N TYR A 75 -12.67 1.47 -2.10
CA TYR A 75 -11.59 0.48 -2.00
C TYR A 75 -10.28 1.11 -1.51
N VAL A 76 -9.85 2.21 -2.14
CA VAL A 76 -8.62 2.92 -1.76
C VAL A 76 -8.71 3.46 -0.32
N LEU A 77 -9.87 3.99 0.07
CA LEU A 77 -10.09 4.51 1.42
C LEU A 77 -10.00 3.39 2.47
N LEU A 78 -10.64 2.26 2.25
CA LEU A 78 -10.59 1.12 3.17
C LEU A 78 -9.19 0.51 3.25
N SER A 79 -8.47 0.39 2.14
CA SER A 79 -7.08 -0.04 2.13
C SER A 79 -6.17 0.92 2.91
N SER A 80 -6.36 2.23 2.72
CA SER A 80 -5.64 3.25 3.50
C SER A 80 -5.98 3.16 4.99
N ALA A 81 -7.24 2.93 5.34
CA ALA A 81 -7.66 2.78 6.73
C ALA A 81 -7.02 1.55 7.40
N CYS A 82 -6.94 0.42 6.70
CA CYS A 82 -6.24 -0.77 7.20
C CYS A 82 -4.75 -0.51 7.42
N LEU A 83 -4.08 0.23 6.52
CA LEU A 83 -2.68 0.60 6.71
C LEU A 83 -2.50 1.57 7.87
N VAL A 84 -3.37 2.56 8.02
CA VAL A 84 -3.33 3.48 9.17
C VAL A 84 -3.51 2.71 10.47
N LEU A 85 -4.46 1.76 10.52
CA LEU A 85 -4.65 0.90 11.68
C LEU A 85 -3.39 0.07 11.97
N LEU A 86 -2.76 -0.48 10.93
CA LEU A 86 -1.49 -1.19 11.06
C LEU A 86 -0.41 -0.29 11.66
N PHE A 87 -0.21 0.93 11.16
CA PHE A 87 0.80 1.85 11.70
C PHE A 87 0.54 2.24 13.17
N LEU A 88 -0.74 2.38 13.54
CA LEU A 88 -1.12 2.77 14.91
C LEU A 88 -0.99 1.64 15.92
N LEU A 89 -1.23 0.41 15.52
CA LEU A 89 -1.30 -0.75 16.41
C LEU A 89 -0.09 -1.70 16.26
N TRP A 90 0.87 -1.38 15.41
CA TRP A 90 2.08 -2.17 15.23
C TRP A 90 2.89 -2.26 16.54
N HIS A 91 3.35 -3.46 16.87
CA HIS A 91 4.15 -3.75 18.04
C HIS A 91 5.61 -4.03 17.65
N PRO A 92 6.53 -3.09 17.81
CA PRO A 92 7.93 -3.31 17.49
C PRO A 92 8.50 -4.50 18.28
N ILE A 93 9.20 -5.40 17.59
CA ILE A 93 9.89 -6.53 18.21
C ILE A 93 11.36 -6.13 18.38
N PRO A 94 11.84 -5.85 19.61
CA PRO A 94 13.18 -5.32 19.84
C PRO A 94 14.26 -6.43 19.74
N ARG A 95 14.31 -7.10 18.59
CA ARG A 95 15.30 -8.12 18.30
C ARG A 95 15.99 -7.83 16.97
N VAL A 96 17.31 -7.72 17.01
CA VAL A 96 18.10 -7.66 15.78
C VAL A 96 18.13 -9.05 15.16
N VAL A 97 17.57 -9.19 13.97
CA VAL A 97 17.57 -10.45 13.20
C VAL A 97 18.88 -10.56 12.39
N TRP A 98 19.31 -9.45 11.80
CA TRP A 98 20.58 -9.32 11.09
C TRP A 98 21.04 -7.86 11.10
N SER A 99 22.32 -7.62 10.93
CA SER A 99 22.89 -6.27 10.83
C SER A 99 23.99 -6.21 9.78
N VAL A 100 24.11 -5.07 9.11
CA VAL A 100 25.19 -4.81 8.16
C VAL A 100 26.11 -3.76 8.77
N GLU A 101 27.31 -4.18 9.15
CA GLU A 101 28.27 -3.28 9.83
C GLU A 101 29.07 -2.43 8.85
N SER A 102 29.34 -2.96 7.64
CA SER A 102 30.12 -2.23 6.63
C SER A 102 29.38 -0.99 6.11
N ALA A 103 30.06 0.15 6.05
CA ALA A 103 29.47 1.38 5.53
C ALA A 103 29.01 1.23 4.06
N ALA A 104 29.80 0.55 3.24
CA ALA A 104 29.46 0.30 1.84
C ALA A 104 28.19 -0.56 1.72
N GLY A 105 28.05 -1.60 2.56
CA GLY A 105 26.85 -2.43 2.59
C GLY A 105 25.60 -1.65 2.99
N ARG A 106 25.67 -0.79 4.00
CA ARG A 106 24.55 0.09 4.40
C ARG A 106 24.14 1.03 3.30
N VAL A 107 25.10 1.69 2.64
CA VAL A 107 24.82 2.57 1.50
C VAL A 107 24.17 1.79 0.37
N ALA A 108 24.67 0.61 0.02
CA ALA A 108 24.07 -0.23 -1.02
C ALA A 108 22.61 -0.61 -0.70
N LEU A 109 22.30 -0.97 0.54
CA LEU A 109 20.94 -1.29 0.95
C LEU A 109 20.00 -0.07 0.87
N VAL A 110 20.45 1.10 1.34
CA VAL A 110 19.68 2.35 1.23
C VAL A 110 19.39 2.71 -0.22
N LEU A 111 20.39 2.60 -1.10
CA LEU A 111 20.21 2.87 -2.53
C LEU A 111 19.26 1.87 -3.18
N LEU A 112 19.35 0.60 -2.83
CA LEU A 112 18.44 -0.44 -3.32
C LEU A 112 17.00 -0.21 -2.85
N SER A 113 16.80 0.14 -1.58
CA SER A 113 15.49 0.49 -1.03
C SER A 113 14.91 1.73 -1.72
N ALA A 114 15.69 2.80 -1.85
CA ALA A 114 15.27 4.01 -2.57
C ALA A 114 14.88 3.71 -4.02
N LEU A 115 15.65 2.87 -4.72
CA LEU A 115 15.31 2.42 -6.07
C LEU A 115 13.98 1.66 -6.09
N GLY A 116 13.76 0.76 -5.14
CA GLY A 116 12.48 0.02 -5.00
C GLY A 116 11.28 0.97 -4.83
N TRP A 117 11.39 1.95 -3.93
CA TRP A 117 10.35 2.95 -3.73
C TRP A 117 10.12 3.83 -4.95
N LEU A 118 11.19 4.24 -5.64
CA LEU A 118 11.09 5.01 -6.89
C LEU A 118 10.38 4.21 -7.98
N VAL A 119 10.70 2.93 -8.15
CA VAL A 119 10.02 2.05 -9.11
C VAL A 119 8.55 1.89 -8.76
N ALA A 120 8.20 1.67 -7.49
CA ALA A 120 6.83 1.57 -7.04
C ALA A 120 6.04 2.86 -7.32
N LEU A 121 6.57 4.02 -6.94
CA LEU A 121 5.94 5.31 -7.20
C LEU A 121 5.82 5.60 -8.71
N PHE A 122 6.88 5.38 -9.46
CA PHE A 122 6.87 5.60 -10.91
C PHE A 122 5.84 4.69 -11.62
N SER A 123 5.69 3.45 -11.17
CA SER A 123 4.68 2.53 -11.68
C SER A 123 3.26 3.04 -11.50
N THR A 124 2.97 3.74 -10.39
CA THR A 124 1.65 4.36 -10.17
C THR A 124 1.36 5.48 -11.17
N PHE A 125 2.36 6.24 -11.57
CA PHE A 125 2.20 7.29 -12.58
C PHE A 125 2.00 6.73 -13.99
N LEU A 126 2.66 5.61 -14.33
CA LEU A 126 2.52 4.96 -15.64
C LEU A 126 1.12 4.40 -15.91
N ILE A 127 0.38 4.02 -14.86
CA ILE A 127 -0.97 3.42 -14.96
C ILE A 127 -2.09 4.47 -15.09
N ASN A 128 -1.78 5.74 -15.28
CA ASN A 128 -2.76 6.83 -15.24
C ASN A 128 -3.29 7.12 -13.83
N HIS A 129 -2.57 7.96 -13.17
CA HIS A 129 -2.75 8.40 -11.79
C HIS A 129 -4.21 8.73 -11.40
N PHE A 130 -4.95 9.40 -12.30
CA PHE A 130 -6.34 9.79 -12.07
C PHE A 130 -7.32 8.61 -12.15
N GLU A 131 -6.99 7.59 -12.91
CA GLU A 131 -7.78 6.37 -13.02
C GLU A 131 -7.58 5.46 -11.81
N LEU A 132 -6.35 5.35 -11.30
CA LEU A 132 -5.99 4.58 -10.11
C LEU A 132 -6.76 5.03 -8.87
N PHE A 133 -6.99 6.34 -8.71
CA PHE A 133 -7.64 6.91 -7.53
C PHE A 133 -9.15 7.12 -7.67
N GLY A 134 -9.75 6.69 -8.78
CA GLY A 134 -11.18 6.83 -9.03
C GLY A 134 -11.63 8.28 -9.27
N LEU A 135 -10.72 9.23 -9.37
CA LEU A 135 -11.05 10.65 -9.57
C LEU A 135 -11.74 10.88 -10.92
N HIS A 136 -11.38 10.08 -11.93
CA HIS A 136 -12.01 10.11 -13.25
C HIS A 136 -13.46 9.61 -13.22
N GLN A 137 -13.78 8.67 -12.33
CA GLN A 137 -15.12 8.14 -12.18
C GLN A 137 -16.07 9.16 -11.52
N VAL A 138 -15.56 9.97 -10.61
CA VAL A 138 -16.32 11.02 -9.91
C VAL A 138 -16.54 12.25 -10.79
N SER A 139 -15.56 12.62 -11.64
CA SER A 139 -15.63 13.85 -12.43
C SER A 139 -16.47 13.74 -13.73
N ARG A 140 -16.66 12.53 -14.27
CA ARG A 140 -17.35 12.32 -15.57
C ARG A 140 -18.84 12.01 -15.49
N GLY A 141 -19.41 11.86 -14.29
CA GLY A 141 -20.84 11.50 -14.18
C GLY A 141 -21.17 10.14 -14.83
N THR A 142 -22.33 9.61 -14.58
CA THR A 142 -22.78 8.25 -14.85
C THR A 142 -22.97 7.85 -16.35
N GLY A 143 -22.29 8.49 -17.29
CA GLY A 143 -22.69 8.41 -18.69
C GLY A 143 -21.84 7.54 -19.64
N GLN A 144 -20.55 7.36 -19.42
CA GLN A 144 -19.70 6.63 -20.41
C GLN A 144 -18.58 5.87 -19.70
N THR A 145 -18.79 4.60 -19.44
CA THR A 145 -17.71 3.62 -19.23
C THR A 145 -17.19 3.22 -20.61
N GLU A 146 -16.21 3.95 -21.14
CA GLU A 146 -15.37 3.38 -22.19
C GLU A 146 -14.71 2.11 -21.62
N PRO A 147 -14.69 0.99 -22.37
CA PRO A 147 -13.98 -0.20 -21.93
C PRO A 147 -12.52 0.21 -21.73
N SER A 148 -12.00 0.02 -20.50
CA SER A 148 -10.62 0.31 -20.18
C SER A 148 -9.72 -0.47 -21.12
N ARG A 149 -9.15 0.20 -22.14
CA ARG A 149 -8.16 -0.41 -23.02
C ARG A 149 -6.99 -0.85 -22.15
N PHE A 150 -6.74 -2.15 -22.16
CA PHE A 150 -5.56 -2.72 -21.53
C PHE A 150 -4.31 -2.07 -22.14
N ARG A 151 -3.68 -1.19 -21.37
CA ARG A 151 -2.43 -0.54 -21.75
C ARG A 151 -1.29 -1.26 -21.08
N THR A 152 -0.26 -1.64 -21.84
CA THR A 152 0.99 -2.20 -21.34
C THR A 152 2.09 -1.14 -21.47
N PRO A 153 2.16 -0.16 -20.53
CA PRO A 153 3.25 0.79 -20.54
C PRO A 153 4.57 0.08 -20.17
N VAL A 154 5.66 0.66 -20.53
CA VAL A 154 7.05 0.17 -20.60
C VAL A 154 7.38 -1.00 -19.65
N LEU A 155 7.13 -0.87 -18.35
CA LEU A 155 7.44 -1.90 -17.34
C LEU A 155 6.49 -3.13 -17.43
N TYR A 156 5.24 -2.95 -17.82
CA TYR A 156 4.26 -4.03 -17.96
C TYR A 156 4.52 -4.96 -19.15
N LYS A 157 5.46 -4.61 -20.04
CA LYS A 157 5.94 -5.52 -21.07
C LYS A 157 6.83 -6.63 -20.50
N PHE A 158 7.51 -6.35 -19.39
CA PHE A 158 8.49 -7.26 -18.79
C PHE A 158 7.96 -7.95 -17.53
N VAL A 159 7.11 -7.28 -16.76
CA VAL A 159 6.57 -7.79 -15.50
C VAL A 159 5.05 -7.62 -15.48
N ARG A 160 4.31 -8.71 -15.21
CA ARG A 160 2.83 -8.68 -15.21
C ARG A 160 2.23 -7.78 -14.12
N HIS A 161 2.94 -7.60 -13.01
CA HIS A 161 2.55 -6.76 -11.88
C HIS A 161 3.80 -6.09 -11.30
N PRO A 162 4.20 -4.90 -11.77
CA PRO A 162 5.33 -4.18 -11.19
C PRO A 162 4.99 -3.51 -9.85
N ILE A 163 3.71 -3.54 -9.45
CA ILE A 163 3.15 -3.16 -8.15
C ILE A 163 2.17 -4.22 -7.69
#